data_9431c715ac8277ac8bfbd5b2f75f19ef
#
_entry.id   9431c715ac8277ac8bfbd5b2f75f19ef
#
_cell.length_a   1.000
_cell.length_b   1.000
_cell.length_c   1.000
_cell.angle_alpha   90.00
_cell.angle_beta   90.00
_cell.angle_gamma   90.00
#
_symmetry.space_group_name_H-M   'P 1'
#
loop_
_entity.id
_entity.type
_entity.pdbx_description
1 polymer ?
#
loop_
_entity_poly.entity_id
_entity_poly.type
_entity_poly.pdbx_seq_one_letter_code
_entity_poly.pdbx_strand_id
1 'polypeptide(L)'
;MKCFRIIFAALLAITLCACRSKEFNVTAEFPASTSRVITLTYYAAGKKAGWVTETTLSVNAGKGTVKCSTIRPTLVWLSGAGKPDGPQMWFWAERGDDILISGKEEEPFSWEVSGNGINDRWTKWRRANLSALKKRETKQLNAAIAKYVTENKDDELSALLLLTIYNRAEDETGYTRLWNSLSESARSEEVIAAAGRSDQPTGALAQTPPRIADFKLHCQGETIRRFQTRDYDAILLYFQLGDEDMHRRDIDSLKALLKEKGTAPRFALLNVSLGTDTITWLSHVRLDSLPKATALTEAWAPGGRMHSTIVPFAVPASPWFVVLDTKGNQKYRGPDPAPALVEARRLVRRTAAKDSLKP
;
A
#
# COMPACT_ATOMS: atom_id res chain seq x y z
N MET A 1 -50.81 -25.17 -21.12
CA MET A 1 -50.51 -23.72 -21.13
C MET A 1 -50.01 -23.14 -19.78
N LYS A 2 -50.49 -23.58 -18.62
CA LYS A 2 -50.02 -23.04 -17.32
C LYS A 2 -48.55 -23.40 -17.00
N CYS A 3 -48.06 -24.61 -17.29
CA CYS A 3 -46.69 -25.02 -17.07
C CYS A 3 -45.65 -24.24 -17.90
N PHE A 4 -46.03 -23.87 -19.16
CA PHE A 4 -45.14 -23.11 -20.04
C PHE A 4 -44.90 -21.67 -19.54
N ARG A 5 -45.91 -21.07 -18.91
CA ARG A 5 -45.80 -19.72 -18.32
C ARG A 5 -44.93 -19.71 -17.07
N ILE A 6 -44.94 -20.79 -16.27
CA ILE A 6 -44.09 -20.91 -15.07
C ILE A 6 -42.62 -21.10 -15.46
N ILE A 7 -42.34 -21.93 -16.48
CA ILE A 7 -41.00 -22.14 -16.99
C ILE A 7 -40.41 -20.85 -17.60
N PHE A 8 -41.24 -20.10 -18.34
CA PHE A 8 -40.80 -18.82 -18.92
C PHE A 8 -40.54 -17.74 -17.87
N ALA A 9 -41.36 -17.66 -16.81
CA ALA A 9 -41.14 -16.76 -15.68
C ALA A 9 -39.88 -17.14 -14.87
N ALA A 10 -39.62 -18.44 -14.68
CA ALA A 10 -38.41 -18.92 -14.03
C ALA A 10 -37.13 -18.65 -14.86
N LEU A 11 -37.18 -18.85 -16.18
CA LEU A 11 -36.10 -18.49 -17.09
C LEU A 11 -35.85 -16.98 -17.12
N LEU A 12 -36.88 -16.16 -17.11
CA LEU A 12 -36.77 -14.69 -17.06
C LEU A 12 -36.17 -14.23 -15.74
N ALA A 13 -36.52 -14.86 -14.61
CA ALA A 13 -35.96 -14.57 -13.30
C ALA A 13 -34.46 -14.95 -13.24
N ILE A 14 -34.04 -16.06 -13.87
CA ILE A 14 -32.64 -16.50 -13.93
C ILE A 14 -31.80 -15.56 -14.82
N THR A 15 -32.37 -15.06 -15.92
CA THR A 15 -31.65 -14.11 -16.79
C THR A 15 -31.51 -12.72 -16.16
N LEU A 16 -32.42 -12.30 -15.29
CA LEU A 16 -32.30 -11.04 -14.53
C LEU A 16 -31.26 -11.12 -13.40
N CYS A 17 -30.94 -12.31 -12.89
CA CYS A 17 -29.87 -12.52 -11.92
C CYS A 17 -28.47 -12.56 -12.56
N ALA A 18 -28.32 -12.74 -13.87
CA ALA A 18 -27.04 -12.98 -14.53
C ALA A 18 -26.25 -11.71 -14.87
N CYS A 19 -26.84 -10.53 -14.81
CA CYS A 19 -26.17 -9.25 -15.01
C CYS A 19 -25.89 -8.54 -13.68
N ARG A 20 -25.16 -9.17 -12.76
CA ARG A 20 -24.56 -8.38 -11.67
C ARG A 20 -23.55 -7.43 -12.31
N SER A 21 -23.78 -6.14 -12.16
CA SER A 21 -22.84 -5.07 -12.53
C SER A 21 -21.43 -5.44 -12.04
N LYS A 22 -20.41 -5.20 -12.86
CA LYS A 22 -19.02 -5.31 -12.41
C LYS A 22 -18.60 -4.09 -11.59
N GLU A 23 -19.54 -3.28 -11.20
CA GLU A 23 -19.35 -1.98 -10.57
C GLU A 23 -19.79 -2.01 -9.11
N PHE A 24 -19.21 -1.13 -8.33
CA PHE A 24 -19.71 -0.66 -7.06
C PHE A 24 -19.78 0.87 -7.11
N ASN A 25 -20.69 1.44 -6.35
CA ASN A 25 -20.86 2.89 -6.27
C ASN A 25 -20.23 3.41 -4.98
N VAL A 26 -19.61 4.58 -5.05
CA VAL A 26 -19.13 5.30 -3.88
C VAL A 26 -19.78 6.67 -3.87
N THR A 27 -20.55 6.94 -2.84
CA THR A 27 -21.17 8.23 -2.58
C THR A 27 -20.51 8.86 -1.36
N ALA A 28 -20.10 10.12 -1.46
CA ALA A 28 -19.62 10.89 -0.33
C ALA A 28 -20.65 11.97 0.01
N GLU A 29 -20.98 12.09 1.31
CA GLU A 29 -21.90 13.09 1.86
C GLU A 29 -21.23 13.80 3.03
N PHE A 30 -20.99 15.11 2.85
CA PHE A 30 -20.38 16.00 3.84
C PHE A 30 -21.25 17.24 4.04
N PRO A 31 -20.93 18.15 4.95
CA PRO A 31 -21.65 19.42 5.05
C PRO A 31 -21.72 20.15 3.72
N ALA A 32 -22.85 20.76 3.43
CA ALA A 32 -23.16 21.36 2.12
C ALA A 32 -22.14 22.44 1.67
N SER A 33 -21.49 23.10 2.59
CA SER A 33 -20.41 24.07 2.33
C SER A 33 -19.07 23.40 1.91
N THR A 34 -18.99 22.07 2.02
CA THR A 34 -17.76 21.33 1.76
C THR A 34 -17.59 21.10 0.28
N SER A 35 -16.46 21.52 -0.27
CA SER A 35 -15.98 21.12 -1.57
C SER A 35 -14.62 20.45 -1.39
N ARG A 36 -14.47 19.21 -1.89
CA ARG A 36 -13.23 18.47 -1.79
C ARG A 36 -13.06 17.44 -2.88
N VAL A 37 -11.85 17.00 -3.05
CA VAL A 37 -11.49 15.91 -3.95
C VAL A 37 -10.92 14.77 -3.10
N ILE A 38 -11.41 13.56 -3.35
CA ILE A 38 -10.97 12.33 -2.70
C ILE A 38 -10.43 11.40 -3.77
N THR A 39 -9.23 10.89 -3.58
CA THR A 39 -8.65 9.88 -4.46
C THR A 39 -8.96 8.50 -3.90
N LEU A 40 -9.50 7.63 -4.74
CA LEU A 40 -9.78 6.23 -4.48
C LEU A 40 -8.75 5.39 -5.22
N THR A 41 -7.99 4.59 -4.49
CA THR A 41 -6.94 3.73 -5.05
C THR A 41 -7.23 2.28 -4.68
N TYR A 42 -7.34 1.39 -5.66
CA TYR A 42 -7.66 -0.02 -5.44
C TYR A 42 -7.13 -0.92 -6.56
N TYR A 43 -7.06 -2.21 -6.30
CA TYR A 43 -6.71 -3.19 -7.33
C TYR A 43 -7.90 -3.48 -8.24
N ALA A 44 -7.81 -3.06 -9.52
CA ALA A 44 -8.81 -3.43 -10.51
C ALA A 44 -8.62 -4.90 -10.89
N ALA A 45 -9.55 -5.73 -10.49
CA ALA A 45 -9.57 -7.13 -10.91
C ALA A 45 -9.82 -7.25 -12.42
N GLY A 46 -9.12 -8.15 -13.09
CA GLY A 46 -9.25 -8.44 -14.53
C GLY A 46 -8.24 -7.76 -15.43
N LYS A 47 -7.48 -6.80 -14.96
CA LYS A 47 -6.22 -6.38 -15.58
C LYS A 47 -5.09 -7.24 -15.04
N LYS A 48 -3.94 -7.28 -15.74
CA LYS A 48 -2.76 -8.04 -15.29
C LYS A 48 -2.55 -7.85 -13.80
N ALA A 49 -2.32 -8.93 -13.07
CA ALA A 49 -2.10 -8.89 -11.63
C ALA A 49 -1.15 -7.76 -11.23
N GLY A 50 -1.57 -6.93 -10.28
CA GLY A 50 -0.79 -5.81 -9.80
C GLY A 50 -1.07 -4.44 -10.40
N TRP A 51 -2.10 -4.27 -11.21
CA TRP A 51 -2.52 -2.94 -11.67
C TRP A 51 -3.41 -2.29 -10.62
N VAL A 52 -3.00 -1.12 -10.20
CA VAL A 52 -3.78 -0.25 -9.33
C VAL A 52 -4.63 0.68 -10.20
N THR A 53 -5.89 0.82 -9.84
CA THR A 53 -6.79 1.82 -10.41
C THR A 53 -6.85 3.00 -9.46
N GLU A 54 -6.66 4.18 -10.00
CA GLU A 54 -6.88 5.44 -9.30
C GLU A 54 -8.11 6.12 -9.90
N THR A 55 -9.03 6.52 -9.04
CA THR A 55 -10.26 7.21 -9.43
C THR A 55 -10.49 8.38 -8.49
N THR A 56 -10.94 9.50 -9.05
CA THR A 56 -11.20 10.72 -8.30
C THR A 56 -12.70 10.86 -8.02
N LEU A 57 -13.04 11.07 -6.76
CA LEU A 57 -14.37 11.42 -6.30
C LEU A 57 -14.41 12.92 -5.96
N SER A 58 -15.09 13.70 -6.80
CA SER A 58 -15.27 15.13 -6.56
C SER A 58 -16.54 15.36 -5.76
N VAL A 59 -16.41 15.98 -4.60
CA VAL A 59 -17.53 16.38 -3.74
C VAL A 59 -17.77 17.88 -3.96
N ASN A 60 -18.96 18.24 -4.44
CA ASN A 60 -19.36 19.61 -4.66
C ASN A 60 -20.67 19.87 -3.89
N ALA A 61 -20.74 21.01 -3.21
CA ALA A 61 -21.88 21.34 -2.34
C ALA A 61 -22.26 20.20 -1.38
N GLY A 62 -21.23 19.54 -0.83
CA GLY A 62 -21.36 18.48 0.15
C GLY A 62 -21.66 17.08 -0.35
N LYS A 63 -21.86 16.87 -1.67
CA LYS A 63 -22.16 15.55 -2.22
C LYS A 63 -21.36 15.23 -3.48
N GLY A 64 -20.95 13.97 -3.60
CA GLY A 64 -20.34 13.44 -4.81
C GLY A 64 -20.60 11.94 -4.95
N THR A 65 -20.60 11.45 -6.18
CA THR A 65 -20.75 10.02 -6.46
C THR A 65 -19.84 9.62 -7.59
N VAL A 66 -19.23 8.44 -7.48
CA VAL A 66 -18.41 7.85 -8.53
C VAL A 66 -18.70 6.35 -8.64
N LYS A 67 -18.64 5.83 -9.86
CA LYS A 67 -18.72 4.40 -10.15
C LYS A 67 -17.32 3.82 -10.31
N CYS A 68 -17.08 2.73 -9.64
CA CYS A 68 -15.85 1.99 -9.66
C CYS A 68 -16.07 0.57 -10.15
N SER A 69 -15.11 -0.01 -10.87
CA SER A 69 -15.24 -1.37 -11.41
C SER A 69 -14.35 -2.34 -10.66
N THR A 70 -14.95 -3.45 -10.21
CA THR A 70 -14.18 -4.58 -9.66
C THR A 70 -14.82 -5.91 -10.05
N ILE A 71 -13.99 -6.95 -10.21
CA ILE A 71 -14.47 -8.32 -10.47
C ILE A 71 -14.44 -9.15 -9.18
N ARG A 72 -13.56 -8.81 -8.24
CA ARG A 72 -13.39 -9.48 -6.95
C ARG A 72 -13.52 -8.47 -5.82
N PRO A 73 -13.76 -8.93 -4.60
CA PRO A 73 -13.66 -8.07 -3.42
C PRO A 73 -12.33 -7.29 -3.42
N THR A 74 -12.38 -6.04 -3.06
CA THR A 74 -11.21 -5.16 -3.10
C THR A 74 -11.16 -4.23 -1.91
N LEU A 75 -9.94 -3.88 -1.50
CA LEU A 75 -9.68 -2.85 -0.51
C LEU A 75 -9.44 -1.53 -1.24
N VAL A 76 -10.26 -0.54 -0.96
CA VAL A 76 -10.16 0.80 -1.53
C VAL A 76 -9.52 1.72 -0.52
N TRP A 77 -8.41 2.35 -0.91
CA TRP A 77 -7.70 3.33 -0.10
C TRP A 77 -8.19 4.73 -0.44
N LEU A 78 -8.41 5.53 0.61
CA LEU A 78 -8.84 6.91 0.52
C LEU A 78 -7.68 7.84 0.84
N SER A 79 -7.46 8.83 -0.01
CA SER A 79 -6.59 9.96 0.29
C SER A 79 -7.30 11.27 -0.04
N GLY A 80 -7.04 12.31 0.75
CA GLY A 80 -7.47 13.67 0.43
C GLY A 80 -6.52 14.29 -0.57
N ALA A 81 -7.04 15.02 -1.57
CA ALA A 81 -6.19 15.75 -2.50
C ALA A 81 -5.36 16.81 -1.74
N GLY A 82 -4.07 16.82 -2.00
CA GLY A 82 -3.15 17.84 -1.48
C GLY A 82 -2.67 17.64 -0.02
N LYS A 83 -3.03 16.53 0.63
CA LYS A 83 -2.42 16.14 1.92
C LYS A 83 -1.65 14.83 1.76
N PRO A 84 -0.31 14.91 1.61
CA PRO A 84 0.56 13.74 1.40
C PRO A 84 0.49 12.71 2.53
N ASP A 85 0.35 13.22 3.74
CA ASP A 85 0.40 12.47 4.99
C ASP A 85 -0.98 12.26 5.60
N GLY A 86 -2.03 12.53 4.82
CA GLY A 86 -3.38 12.22 5.27
C GLY A 86 -3.44 10.76 5.67
N PRO A 87 -3.99 10.47 6.84
CA PRO A 87 -4.13 9.10 7.30
C PRO A 87 -4.81 8.27 6.24
N GLN A 88 -4.14 7.22 5.79
CA GLN A 88 -4.68 6.30 4.83
C GLN A 88 -5.85 5.58 5.47
N MET A 89 -7.05 5.99 5.11
CA MET A 89 -8.26 5.29 5.44
C MET A 89 -8.61 4.35 4.29
N TRP A 90 -9.21 3.22 4.59
CA TRP A 90 -9.65 2.27 3.59
C TRP A 90 -11.09 1.84 3.86
N PHE A 91 -11.70 1.24 2.85
CA PHE A 91 -12.95 0.52 2.96
C PHE A 91 -12.92 -0.72 2.08
N TRP A 92 -13.79 -1.66 2.41
CA TRP A 92 -14.03 -2.86 1.62
C TRP A 92 -15.11 -2.61 0.59
N ALA A 93 -14.94 -3.11 -0.63
CA ALA A 93 -15.94 -3.02 -1.67
C ALA A 93 -16.03 -4.31 -2.48
N GLU A 94 -17.24 -4.70 -2.79
CA GLU A 94 -17.59 -5.83 -3.65
C GLU A 94 -18.50 -5.38 -4.80
N ARG A 95 -18.69 -6.27 -5.74
CA ARG A 95 -19.59 -6.02 -6.86
C ARG A 95 -21.03 -5.79 -6.37
N GLY A 96 -21.59 -4.67 -6.79
CA GLY A 96 -22.94 -4.28 -6.46
C GLY A 96 -23.08 -3.53 -5.14
N ASP A 97 -21.97 -3.26 -4.43
CA ASP A 97 -22.02 -2.44 -3.23
C ASP A 97 -22.37 -0.99 -3.55
N ASP A 98 -23.15 -0.39 -2.66
CA ASP A 98 -23.41 1.05 -2.57
C ASP A 98 -22.74 1.58 -1.29
N ILE A 99 -21.51 2.07 -1.43
CA ILE A 99 -20.71 2.55 -0.32
C ILE A 99 -21.04 4.02 -0.06
N LEU A 100 -21.34 4.33 1.20
CA LEU A 100 -21.54 5.71 1.67
C LEU A 100 -20.36 6.12 2.55
N ILE A 101 -19.73 7.23 2.19
CA ILE A 101 -18.72 7.93 2.98
C ILE A 101 -19.34 9.21 3.51
N SER A 102 -19.35 9.41 4.82
CA SER A 102 -19.88 10.62 5.44
C SER A 102 -18.99 11.12 6.57
N GLY A 103 -19.07 12.41 6.89
CA GLY A 103 -18.31 12.97 7.98
C GLY A 103 -18.50 14.48 8.12
N LYS A 104 -18.10 15.00 9.26
CA LYS A 104 -18.19 16.44 9.56
C LYS A 104 -16.82 17.11 9.60
N GLU A 105 -15.77 16.32 9.80
CA GLU A 105 -14.40 16.81 9.95
C GLU A 105 -13.65 16.69 8.62
N GLU A 106 -12.61 17.48 8.48
CA GLU A 106 -11.74 17.42 7.29
C GLU A 106 -10.79 16.21 7.29
N GLU A 107 -10.65 15.54 8.43
CA GLU A 107 -9.73 14.42 8.60
C GLU A 107 -10.39 13.10 8.19
N PRO A 108 -9.81 12.35 7.22
CA PRO A 108 -10.36 11.08 6.77
C PRO A 108 -10.58 10.03 7.86
N PHE A 109 -9.79 10.01 8.93
CA PHE A 109 -9.99 9.07 10.04
C PHE A 109 -11.31 9.24 10.77
N SER A 110 -11.89 10.45 10.76
CA SER A 110 -13.18 10.70 11.39
C SER A 110 -14.38 10.38 10.48
N TRP A 111 -14.14 10.09 9.19
CA TRP A 111 -15.21 9.79 8.27
C TRP A 111 -15.82 8.41 8.57
N GLU A 112 -17.09 8.31 8.37
CA GLU A 112 -17.83 7.06 8.49
C GLU A 112 -17.96 6.42 7.12
N VAL A 113 -17.76 5.11 7.06
CA VAL A 113 -17.99 4.33 5.86
C VAL A 113 -18.99 3.24 6.19
N SER A 114 -20.02 3.12 5.37
CA SER A 114 -21.07 2.11 5.48
C SER A 114 -21.40 1.54 4.09
N GLY A 115 -22.35 0.61 4.03
CA GLY A 115 -22.80 -0.02 2.79
C GLY A 115 -22.55 -1.52 2.73
N ASN A 116 -21.73 -2.05 3.66
CA ASN A 116 -21.62 -3.49 3.92
C ASN A 116 -21.11 -3.76 5.34
N GLY A 117 -21.28 -5.01 5.79
CA GLY A 117 -21.01 -5.36 7.18
C GLY A 117 -19.54 -5.20 7.62
N ILE A 118 -18.57 -5.33 6.71
CA ILE A 118 -17.15 -5.12 7.03
C ILE A 118 -16.89 -3.63 7.30
N ASN A 119 -17.44 -2.75 6.49
CA ASN A 119 -17.27 -1.31 6.65
C ASN A 119 -17.94 -0.80 7.93
N ASP A 120 -19.10 -1.33 8.29
CA ASP A 120 -19.79 -0.96 9.52
C ASP A 120 -18.97 -1.35 10.76
N ARG A 121 -18.42 -2.58 10.78
CA ARG A 121 -17.53 -3.04 11.86
C ARG A 121 -16.22 -2.26 11.89
N TRP A 122 -15.64 -1.96 10.73
CA TRP A 122 -14.44 -1.15 10.60
C TRP A 122 -14.67 0.27 11.14
N THR A 123 -15.77 0.92 10.77
CA THR A 123 -16.13 2.25 11.25
C THR A 123 -16.29 2.27 12.78
N LYS A 124 -16.95 1.25 13.36
CA LYS A 124 -17.09 1.10 14.81
C LYS A 124 -15.73 0.94 15.51
N TRP A 125 -14.86 0.05 14.98
CA TRP A 125 -13.52 -0.16 15.55
C TRP A 125 -12.67 1.09 15.47
N ARG A 126 -12.71 1.80 14.36
CA ARG A 126 -11.96 3.04 14.13
C ARG A 126 -12.40 4.16 15.07
N ARG A 127 -13.70 4.32 15.28
CA ARG A 127 -14.22 5.30 16.24
C ARG A 127 -13.69 5.03 17.67
N ALA A 128 -13.68 3.79 18.08
CA ALA A 128 -13.17 3.39 19.40
C ALA A 128 -11.65 3.64 19.55
N ASN A 129 -10.90 3.69 18.46
CA ASN A 129 -9.45 3.85 18.46
C ASN A 129 -8.98 5.15 17.77
N LEU A 130 -9.88 6.13 17.59
CA LEU A 130 -9.62 7.33 16.81
C LEU A 130 -8.43 8.14 17.32
N SER A 131 -8.29 8.29 18.64
CA SER A 131 -7.15 9.01 19.24
C SER A 131 -5.82 8.36 18.89
N ALA A 132 -5.72 7.05 19.03
CA ALA A 132 -4.51 6.31 18.71
C ALA A 132 -4.17 6.34 17.21
N LEU A 133 -5.20 6.30 16.33
CA LEU A 133 -5.03 6.45 14.90
C LEU A 133 -4.50 7.83 14.53
N LYS A 134 -5.09 8.90 15.07
CA LYS A 134 -4.67 10.28 14.83
C LYS A 134 -3.24 10.56 15.31
N LYS A 135 -2.87 10.02 16.46
CA LYS A 135 -1.53 10.17 17.04
C LYS A 135 -0.51 9.14 16.55
N ARG A 136 -0.94 8.17 15.74
CA ARG A 136 -0.11 7.05 15.27
C ARG A 136 0.57 6.28 16.41
N GLU A 137 -0.18 6.06 17.51
CA GLU A 137 0.31 5.33 18.69
C GLU A 137 0.39 3.83 18.42
N THR A 138 1.47 3.38 17.81
CA THR A 138 1.65 2.02 17.27
C THR A 138 1.43 0.92 18.29
N LYS A 139 1.96 1.06 19.51
CA LYS A 139 1.77 0.07 20.59
C LYS A 139 0.30 -0.08 20.98
N GLN A 140 -0.39 1.07 21.12
CA GLN A 140 -1.80 1.08 21.48
C GLN A 140 -2.66 0.49 20.34
N LEU A 141 -2.33 0.79 19.09
CA LEU A 141 -3.01 0.22 17.93
C LEU A 141 -2.80 -1.28 17.83
N ASN A 142 -1.56 -1.77 18.00
CA ASN A 142 -1.26 -3.20 18.01
C ASN A 142 -2.04 -3.92 19.12
N ALA A 143 -2.11 -3.33 20.32
CA ALA A 143 -2.89 -3.90 21.44
C ALA A 143 -4.39 -3.95 21.13
N ALA A 144 -4.95 -2.87 20.55
CA ALA A 144 -6.36 -2.79 20.18
C ALA A 144 -6.70 -3.81 19.08
N ILE A 145 -5.81 -4.00 18.10
CA ILE A 145 -5.97 -5.01 17.04
C ILE A 145 -5.88 -6.41 17.64
N ALA A 146 -4.89 -6.67 18.52
CA ALA A 146 -4.74 -7.97 19.18
C ALA A 146 -6.00 -8.36 19.97
N LYS A 147 -6.61 -7.40 20.68
CA LYS A 147 -7.88 -7.61 21.38
C LYS A 147 -8.99 -7.96 20.38
N TYR A 148 -9.17 -7.16 19.32
CA TYR A 148 -10.22 -7.40 18.32
C TYR A 148 -10.08 -8.78 17.67
N VAL A 149 -8.88 -9.15 17.21
CA VAL A 149 -8.57 -10.44 16.60
C VAL A 149 -8.87 -11.60 17.53
N THR A 150 -8.52 -11.48 18.82
CA THR A 150 -8.77 -12.52 19.82
C THR A 150 -10.26 -12.78 20.03
N GLU A 151 -11.07 -11.71 19.99
CA GLU A 151 -12.52 -11.76 20.19
C GLU A 151 -13.28 -12.14 18.91
N ASN A 152 -12.67 -11.97 17.71
CA ASN A 152 -13.33 -12.08 16.41
C ASN A 152 -12.48 -12.88 15.40
N LYS A 153 -12.13 -14.12 15.72
CA LYS A 153 -11.21 -14.94 14.91
C LYS A 153 -11.75 -15.32 13.53
N ASP A 154 -13.07 -15.31 13.37
CA ASP A 154 -13.76 -15.70 12.13
C ASP A 154 -14.13 -14.49 11.26
N ASP A 155 -13.80 -13.27 11.70
CA ASP A 155 -14.13 -12.03 10.99
C ASP A 155 -13.01 -11.63 10.02
N GLU A 156 -13.34 -11.39 8.74
CA GLU A 156 -12.40 -10.90 7.74
C GLU A 156 -11.77 -9.56 8.15
N LEU A 157 -12.48 -8.72 8.88
CA LEU A 157 -11.93 -7.48 9.41
C LEU A 157 -10.72 -7.74 10.31
N SER A 158 -10.67 -8.84 11.05
CA SER A 158 -9.52 -9.23 11.86
C SER A 158 -8.26 -9.42 11.00
N ALA A 159 -8.40 -10.11 9.87
CA ALA A 159 -7.29 -10.26 8.91
C ALA A 159 -6.91 -8.92 8.28
N LEU A 160 -7.89 -8.12 7.87
CA LEU A 160 -7.65 -6.81 7.27
C LEU A 160 -6.92 -5.85 8.22
N LEU A 161 -7.27 -5.81 9.50
CA LEU A 161 -6.58 -5.01 10.52
C LEU A 161 -5.11 -5.45 10.69
N LEU A 162 -4.86 -6.76 10.71
CA LEU A 162 -3.49 -7.29 10.76
C LEU A 162 -2.69 -6.93 9.50
N LEU A 163 -3.31 -7.02 8.33
CA LEU A 163 -2.65 -6.77 7.06
C LEU A 163 -2.38 -5.28 6.80
N THR A 164 -3.20 -4.39 7.34
CA THR A 164 -3.20 -2.96 6.96
C THR A 164 -2.66 -2.01 8.03
N ILE A 165 -2.95 -2.28 9.32
CA ILE A 165 -2.67 -1.33 10.41
C ILE A 165 -1.66 -1.88 11.41
N TYR A 166 -1.68 -3.20 11.69
CA TYR A 166 -0.75 -3.78 12.67
C TYR A 166 0.70 -3.51 12.28
N ASN A 167 1.44 -2.90 13.18
CA ASN A 167 2.87 -2.66 12.96
C ASN A 167 3.69 -3.89 13.36
N ARG A 168 4.01 -4.70 12.35
CA ARG A 168 4.80 -5.94 12.51
C ARG A 168 6.23 -5.68 12.92
N ALA A 169 6.83 -4.55 12.52
CA ALA A 169 8.21 -4.21 12.89
C ALA A 169 8.37 -4.06 14.41
N GLU A 170 7.29 -3.68 15.10
CA GLU A 170 7.27 -3.52 16.54
C GLU A 170 6.96 -4.84 17.30
N ASP A 171 6.18 -5.74 16.70
CA ASP A 171 5.80 -7.02 17.30
C ASP A 171 5.50 -8.10 16.24
N GLU A 172 6.56 -8.66 15.65
CA GLU A 172 6.44 -9.73 14.66
C GLU A 172 5.92 -11.05 15.26
N THR A 173 6.32 -11.34 16.50
CA THR A 173 5.88 -12.56 17.21
C THR A 173 4.38 -12.49 17.51
N GLY A 174 3.91 -11.35 18.00
CA GLY A 174 2.49 -11.09 18.23
C GLY A 174 1.68 -11.18 16.94
N TYR A 175 2.16 -10.56 15.86
CA TYR A 175 1.53 -10.67 14.55
C TYR A 175 1.37 -12.13 14.11
N THR A 176 2.44 -12.91 14.13
CA THR A 176 2.44 -14.31 13.69
C THR A 176 1.46 -15.16 14.53
N ARG A 177 1.45 -14.97 15.84
CA ARG A 177 0.51 -15.65 16.74
C ARG A 177 -0.94 -15.31 16.42
N LEU A 178 -1.25 -14.03 16.25
CA LEU A 178 -2.59 -13.55 15.92
C LEU A 178 -3.05 -14.06 14.56
N TRP A 179 -2.19 -13.96 13.55
CA TRP A 179 -2.48 -14.44 12.19
C TRP A 179 -2.81 -15.93 12.19
N ASN A 180 -2.02 -16.75 12.91
CA ASN A 180 -2.24 -18.19 13.01
C ASN A 180 -3.49 -18.58 13.83
N SER A 181 -4.01 -17.65 14.65
CA SER A 181 -5.23 -17.86 15.42
C SER A 181 -6.52 -17.60 14.63
N LEU A 182 -6.42 -16.96 13.46
CA LEU A 182 -7.57 -16.71 12.59
C LEU A 182 -8.05 -17.99 11.92
N SER A 183 -9.37 -18.09 11.70
CA SER A 183 -9.95 -19.14 10.87
C SER A 183 -9.54 -19.02 9.40
N GLU A 184 -9.73 -20.08 8.63
CA GLU A 184 -9.48 -20.09 7.20
C GLU A 184 -10.40 -19.12 6.46
N SER A 185 -11.66 -18.98 6.92
CA SER A 185 -12.61 -18.03 6.33
C SER A 185 -12.15 -16.59 6.49
N ALA A 186 -11.69 -16.19 7.69
CA ALA A 186 -11.22 -14.83 7.95
C ALA A 186 -9.97 -14.45 7.14
N ARG A 187 -9.10 -15.42 6.84
CA ARG A 187 -7.88 -15.23 6.02
C ARG A 187 -7.99 -15.91 4.65
N SER A 188 -9.17 -15.80 4.04
CA SER A 188 -9.41 -16.32 2.71
C SER A 188 -8.44 -15.71 1.68
N GLU A 189 -8.22 -16.43 0.56
CA GLU A 189 -7.41 -15.93 -0.56
C GLU A 189 -7.92 -14.57 -1.05
N GLU A 190 -9.22 -14.35 -1.04
CA GLU A 190 -9.85 -13.10 -1.47
C GLU A 190 -9.48 -11.93 -0.56
N VAL A 191 -9.51 -12.11 0.76
CA VAL A 191 -9.10 -11.09 1.74
C VAL A 191 -7.62 -10.74 1.58
N ILE A 192 -6.76 -11.77 1.46
CA ILE A 192 -5.31 -11.57 1.29
C ILE A 192 -5.02 -10.85 -0.03
N ALA A 193 -5.66 -11.27 -1.12
CA ALA A 193 -5.48 -10.66 -2.44
C ALA A 193 -6.02 -9.22 -2.49
N ALA A 194 -7.15 -8.93 -1.84
CA ALA A 194 -7.71 -7.59 -1.76
C ALA A 194 -6.79 -6.63 -1.00
N ALA A 195 -6.07 -7.12 0.02
CA ALA A 195 -5.04 -6.35 0.71
C ALA A 195 -3.74 -6.22 -0.11
N GLY A 196 -3.71 -6.68 -1.36
CA GLY A 196 -2.55 -6.61 -2.26
C GLY A 196 -1.41 -7.54 -1.85
N ARG A 197 -1.70 -8.58 -1.08
CA ARG A 197 -0.72 -9.58 -0.67
C ARG A 197 -0.97 -10.89 -1.42
N SER A 198 0.09 -11.65 -1.69
CA SER A 198 -0.02 -13.02 -2.19
C SER A 198 -0.18 -13.97 -1.00
N ASP A 199 -0.75 -15.16 -1.24
CA ASP A 199 -1.08 -16.22 -0.27
C ASP A 199 0.06 -16.71 0.63
N GLN A 200 1.24 -16.19 0.45
CA GLN A 200 2.38 -16.55 1.29
C GLN A 200 2.11 -16.01 2.70
N PRO A 201 1.90 -16.90 3.68
CA PRO A 201 1.83 -16.48 5.07
C PRO A 201 3.09 -15.72 5.40
N THR A 202 2.92 -14.55 5.91
CA THR A 202 4.00 -13.65 6.27
C THR A 202 4.93 -14.20 7.35
N GLY A 203 4.60 -15.33 7.97
CA GLY A 203 5.54 -16.15 8.75
C GLY A 203 6.70 -16.74 7.93
N ALA A 204 6.54 -16.88 6.60
CA ALA A 204 7.65 -17.24 5.72
C ALA A 204 8.65 -16.08 5.50
N LEU A 205 8.29 -14.85 5.82
CA LEU A 205 9.20 -13.71 5.78
C LEU A 205 10.28 -13.76 6.85
N ALA A 206 10.11 -14.56 7.88
CA ALA A 206 11.14 -14.77 8.91
C ALA A 206 12.33 -15.60 8.40
N GLN A 207 12.17 -16.39 7.34
CA GLN A 207 13.22 -17.35 6.95
C GLN A 207 14.07 -16.91 5.76
N THR A 208 13.51 -16.36 4.69
CA THR A 208 14.31 -15.81 3.59
C THR A 208 13.46 -14.84 2.78
N PRO A 209 13.80 -13.56 2.73
CA PRO A 209 13.05 -12.60 1.93
C PRO A 209 13.11 -13.01 0.45
N PRO A 210 12.01 -12.83 -0.31
CA PRO A 210 11.96 -13.24 -1.70
C PRO A 210 13.07 -12.56 -2.51
N ARG A 211 13.62 -13.30 -3.45
CA ARG A 211 14.58 -12.76 -4.42
C ARG A 211 13.83 -11.86 -5.40
N ILE A 212 14.30 -10.64 -5.59
CA ILE A 212 13.72 -9.66 -6.48
C ILE A 212 14.71 -9.36 -7.60
N ALA A 213 14.60 -10.10 -8.70
CA ALA A 213 15.54 -9.98 -9.82
C ALA A 213 15.27 -8.74 -10.68
N ASP A 214 14.00 -8.34 -10.80
CA ASP A 214 13.58 -7.14 -11.50
C ASP A 214 12.27 -6.58 -10.94
N PHE A 215 12.06 -5.28 -11.15
CA PHE A 215 10.85 -4.59 -10.76
C PHE A 215 10.68 -3.30 -11.58
N LYS A 216 9.47 -2.72 -11.54
CA LYS A 216 9.13 -1.50 -12.28
C LYS A 216 8.52 -0.48 -11.35
N LEU A 217 8.95 0.78 -11.47
CA LEU A 217 8.40 1.92 -10.72
C LEU A 217 8.13 3.09 -11.66
N HIS A 218 7.17 3.93 -11.27
CA HIS A 218 7.00 5.24 -11.89
C HIS A 218 8.16 6.13 -11.43
N CYS A 219 8.86 6.74 -12.36
CA CYS A 219 10.00 7.60 -12.07
C CYS A 219 9.80 9.00 -12.65
N GLN A 220 10.46 9.97 -12.03
CA GLN A 220 10.41 11.35 -12.53
C GLN A 220 10.95 11.42 -13.96
N GLY A 221 10.16 12.04 -14.86
CA GLY A 221 10.50 12.21 -16.28
C GLY A 221 10.26 11.00 -17.17
N GLU A 222 9.90 9.86 -16.58
CA GLU A 222 9.55 8.63 -17.30
C GLU A 222 8.20 8.10 -16.78
N THR A 223 7.41 7.48 -17.66
CA THR A 223 6.14 6.91 -17.23
C THR A 223 6.37 5.69 -16.33
N ILE A 224 7.24 4.76 -16.74
CA ILE A 224 7.61 3.54 -15.99
C ILE A 224 9.05 3.17 -16.35
N ARG A 225 9.89 2.97 -15.33
CA ARG A 225 11.25 2.47 -15.48
C ARG A 225 11.39 1.07 -14.90
N ARG A 226 12.09 0.18 -15.62
CA ARG A 226 12.44 -1.17 -15.17
C ARG A 226 13.84 -1.17 -14.57
N PHE A 227 13.97 -1.77 -13.39
CA PHE A 227 15.23 -1.99 -12.69
C PHE A 227 15.53 -3.50 -12.71
N GLN A 228 16.67 -3.87 -13.28
CA GLN A 228 17.18 -5.24 -13.25
C GLN A 228 18.39 -5.27 -12.30
N THR A 229 18.32 -6.08 -11.24
CA THR A 229 19.37 -6.08 -10.21
C THR A 229 20.74 -6.44 -10.74
N ARG A 230 20.82 -7.23 -11.80
CA ARG A 230 22.07 -7.60 -12.48
C ARG A 230 22.82 -6.42 -13.12
N ASP A 231 22.13 -5.32 -13.40
CA ASP A 231 22.71 -4.12 -14.01
C ASP A 231 23.43 -3.24 -12.97
N TYR A 232 23.26 -3.55 -11.67
CA TYR A 232 23.77 -2.78 -10.55
C TYR A 232 24.59 -3.66 -9.61
N ASP A 233 25.60 -3.07 -8.98
CA ASP A 233 26.38 -3.73 -7.92
C ASP A 233 25.57 -3.79 -6.63
N ALA A 234 24.78 -2.76 -6.38
CA ALA A 234 23.78 -2.71 -5.33
C ALA A 234 22.65 -1.76 -5.72
N ILE A 235 21.44 -2.08 -5.27
CA ILE A 235 20.30 -1.17 -5.29
C ILE A 235 19.87 -0.92 -3.85
N LEU A 236 19.86 0.34 -3.43
CA LEU A 236 19.29 0.77 -2.15
C LEU A 236 17.96 1.44 -2.43
N LEU A 237 16.89 0.85 -1.88
CA LEU A 237 15.54 1.43 -1.92
C LEU A 237 15.25 2.04 -0.56
N TYR A 238 14.80 3.27 -0.58
CA TYR A 238 14.26 4.00 0.55
C TYR A 238 12.76 4.21 0.33
N PHE A 239 11.94 3.57 1.14
CA PHE A 239 10.48 3.68 1.10
C PHE A 239 10.02 4.69 2.14
N GLN A 240 9.27 5.71 1.70
CA GLN A 240 8.82 6.80 2.54
C GLN A 240 7.36 7.19 2.26
N LEU A 241 6.70 7.82 3.23
CA LEU A 241 5.33 8.32 3.14
C LEU A 241 5.24 9.85 3.10
N GLY A 242 6.38 10.55 3.21
CA GLY A 242 6.42 11.99 3.13
C GLY A 242 6.31 12.74 4.48
N ASP A 243 6.78 12.16 5.58
CA ASP A 243 7.02 12.93 6.80
C ASP A 243 8.23 13.85 6.56
N GLU A 244 7.97 15.15 6.38
CA GLU A 244 8.98 16.10 5.89
C GLU A 244 10.25 16.16 6.74
N ASP A 245 10.15 16.11 8.08
CA ASP A 245 11.31 16.24 8.94
C ASP A 245 12.17 14.97 8.99
N MET A 246 11.55 13.81 9.09
CA MET A 246 12.26 12.53 9.03
C MET A 246 12.81 12.29 7.63
N HIS A 247 12.00 12.55 6.59
CA HIS A 247 12.38 12.42 5.21
C HIS A 247 13.64 13.25 4.88
N ARG A 248 13.70 14.51 5.33
CA ARG A 248 14.85 15.38 5.10
C ARG A 248 16.15 14.83 5.68
N ARG A 249 16.12 14.33 6.92
CA ARG A 249 17.32 13.73 7.59
C ARG A 249 17.81 12.49 6.86
N ASP A 250 16.89 11.63 6.44
CA ASP A 250 17.22 10.41 5.71
C ASP A 250 17.82 10.73 4.34
N ILE A 251 17.21 11.65 3.61
CA ILE A 251 17.71 12.12 2.31
C ILE A 251 19.10 12.73 2.44
N ASP A 252 19.40 13.52 3.47
CA ASP A 252 20.73 14.08 3.66
C ASP A 252 21.79 13.00 3.93
N SER A 253 21.43 11.95 4.68
CA SER A 253 22.30 10.78 4.90
C SER A 253 22.55 10.00 3.59
N LEU A 254 21.52 9.87 2.74
CA LEU A 254 21.61 9.23 1.44
C LEU A 254 22.43 10.08 0.45
N LYS A 255 22.26 11.41 0.46
CA LYS A 255 23.09 12.35 -0.33
C LYS A 255 24.55 12.29 0.06
N ALA A 256 24.86 12.12 1.34
CA ALA A 256 26.23 11.96 1.81
C ALA A 256 26.87 10.70 1.22
N LEU A 257 26.15 9.57 1.16
CA LEU A 257 26.61 8.34 0.50
C LEU A 257 26.98 8.57 -0.96
N LEU A 258 26.16 9.31 -1.70
CA LEU A 258 26.38 9.58 -3.14
C LEU A 258 27.60 10.47 -3.40
N LYS A 259 27.99 11.29 -2.42
CA LYS A 259 29.18 12.17 -2.51
C LYS A 259 30.50 11.44 -2.19
N GLU A 260 30.44 10.23 -1.63
CA GLU A 260 31.64 9.47 -1.32
C GLU A 260 32.41 9.12 -2.60
N LYS A 261 33.71 9.43 -2.60
CA LYS A 261 34.60 9.05 -3.71
C LYS A 261 34.65 7.53 -3.84
N GLY A 262 34.31 7.01 -5.00
CA GLY A 262 34.32 5.59 -5.30
C GLY A 262 32.93 4.91 -5.23
N THR A 263 31.85 5.68 -5.14
CA THR A 263 30.52 5.13 -5.40
C THR A 263 30.49 4.66 -6.86
N ALA A 264 30.37 3.35 -7.05
CA ALA A 264 30.50 2.72 -8.37
C ALA A 264 29.40 3.22 -9.32
N PRO A 265 29.67 3.34 -10.63
CA PRO A 265 28.69 3.78 -11.62
C PRO A 265 27.47 2.84 -11.71
N ARG A 266 27.56 1.64 -11.12
CA ARG A 266 26.51 0.63 -11.06
C ARG A 266 25.80 0.56 -9.71
N PHE A 267 25.76 1.65 -8.96
CA PHE A 267 24.97 1.79 -7.74
C PHE A 267 23.70 2.60 -8.03
N ALA A 268 22.53 2.05 -7.66
CA ALA A 268 21.26 2.76 -7.74
C ALA A 268 20.73 3.07 -6.34
N LEU A 269 20.35 4.32 -6.15
CA LEU A 269 19.61 4.78 -4.98
C LEU A 269 18.21 5.22 -5.43
N LEU A 270 17.19 4.58 -4.90
CA LEU A 270 15.79 4.83 -5.23
C LEU A 270 15.07 5.40 -4.02
N ASN A 271 14.59 6.62 -4.13
CA ASN A 271 13.65 7.22 -3.18
C ASN A 271 12.24 6.89 -3.65
N VAL A 272 11.57 5.97 -2.95
CA VAL A 272 10.28 5.42 -3.37
C VAL A 272 9.17 5.98 -2.48
N SER A 273 8.40 6.91 -3.03
CA SER A 273 7.21 7.42 -2.36
C SER A 273 6.12 6.34 -2.33
N LEU A 274 5.61 6.08 -1.14
CA LEU A 274 4.44 5.23 -0.89
C LEU A 274 3.16 6.06 -0.75
N GLY A 275 3.22 7.35 -1.02
CA GLY A 275 2.05 8.24 -1.06
C GLY A 275 1.06 7.80 -2.14
N THR A 276 -0.22 8.03 -1.89
CA THR A 276 -1.30 7.56 -2.76
C THR A 276 -1.57 8.46 -3.95
N ASP A 277 -1.04 9.67 -3.97
CA ASP A 277 -1.29 10.63 -5.05
C ASP A 277 -0.01 11.22 -5.66
N THR A 278 -0.09 11.51 -6.96
CA THR A 278 1.02 12.06 -7.75
C THR A 278 1.36 13.51 -7.40
N ILE A 279 0.39 14.31 -6.96
CA ILE A 279 0.59 15.75 -6.69
C ILE A 279 1.54 15.88 -5.50
N THR A 280 1.29 15.10 -4.48
CA THR A 280 2.13 15.00 -3.31
C THR A 280 3.53 14.51 -3.64
N TRP A 281 3.64 13.41 -4.37
CA TRP A 281 4.93 12.91 -4.82
C TRP A 281 5.70 13.97 -5.59
N LEU A 282 5.07 14.65 -6.56
CA LEU A 282 5.70 15.69 -7.36
C LEU A 282 6.08 16.93 -6.54
N SER A 283 5.33 17.26 -5.49
CA SER A 283 5.70 18.36 -4.60
C SER A 283 6.96 18.04 -3.81
N HIS A 284 7.09 16.82 -3.29
CA HIS A 284 8.31 16.36 -2.62
C HIS A 284 9.51 16.32 -3.56
N VAL A 285 9.33 15.79 -4.78
CA VAL A 285 10.39 15.79 -5.79
C VAL A 285 10.90 17.21 -6.11
N ARG A 286 10.03 18.22 -6.10
CA ARG A 286 10.41 19.63 -6.30
C ARG A 286 11.15 20.21 -5.10
N LEU A 287 10.74 19.85 -3.88
CA LEU A 287 11.41 20.32 -2.65
C LEU A 287 12.80 19.70 -2.50
N ASP A 288 12.96 18.45 -2.87
CA ASP A 288 14.23 17.73 -2.75
C ASP A 288 15.28 18.16 -3.78
N SER A 289 14.92 19.01 -4.74
CA SER A 289 15.76 19.63 -5.80
C SER A 289 17.20 19.12 -5.88
N LEU A 290 17.35 17.86 -6.32
CA LEU A 290 18.68 17.25 -6.50
C LEU A 290 19.24 17.64 -7.86
N PRO A 291 20.56 17.90 -7.96
CA PRO A 291 21.20 18.09 -9.26
C PRO A 291 20.90 16.89 -10.15
N LYS A 292 20.52 17.13 -11.41
CA LYS A 292 20.18 16.09 -12.42
C LYS A 292 21.26 15.00 -12.63
N ALA A 293 22.44 15.20 -12.07
CA ALA A 293 23.60 14.31 -12.20
C ALA A 293 23.76 13.32 -11.03
N THR A 294 22.78 13.20 -10.12
CA THR A 294 22.91 12.30 -8.99
C THR A 294 22.37 10.90 -9.31
N ALA A 295 23.02 9.86 -8.75
CA ALA A 295 22.57 8.47 -8.83
C ALA A 295 21.24 8.21 -8.10
N LEU A 296 20.61 9.24 -7.51
CA LEU A 296 19.30 9.16 -6.88
C LEU A 296 18.20 9.22 -7.92
N THR A 297 17.33 8.23 -7.89
CA THR A 297 16.13 8.18 -8.72
C THR A 297 14.90 8.37 -7.83
N GLU A 298 14.15 9.43 -8.12
CA GLU A 298 12.84 9.64 -7.50
C GLU A 298 11.83 8.73 -8.15
N ALA A 299 11.17 7.92 -7.34
CA ALA A 299 10.20 6.94 -7.78
C ALA A 299 8.91 7.00 -6.96
N TRP A 300 7.85 6.50 -7.55
CA TRP A 300 6.54 6.45 -6.94
C TRP A 300 5.87 5.10 -7.16
N ALA A 301 5.18 4.61 -6.14
CA ALA A 301 4.39 3.40 -6.19
C ALA A 301 2.90 3.75 -6.00
N PRO A 302 2.10 3.88 -7.08
CA PRO A 302 0.66 4.11 -6.99
C PRO A 302 0.00 3.05 -6.12
N GLY A 303 -0.79 3.47 -5.12
CA GLY A 303 -1.36 2.54 -4.13
C GLY A 303 -0.41 2.17 -2.99
N GLY A 304 0.75 2.81 -2.92
CA GLY A 304 1.67 2.71 -1.79
C GLY A 304 2.19 1.29 -1.56
N ARG A 305 2.11 0.82 -0.31
CA ARG A 305 2.58 -0.53 0.09
C ARG A 305 1.83 -1.67 -0.60
N MET A 306 0.63 -1.40 -1.13
CA MET A 306 -0.19 -2.38 -1.83
C MET A 306 0.15 -2.51 -3.32
N HIS A 307 1.00 -1.62 -3.85
CA HIS A 307 1.45 -1.72 -5.23
C HIS A 307 2.17 -3.06 -5.46
N SER A 308 1.83 -3.78 -6.53
CA SER A 308 2.36 -5.13 -6.82
C SER A 308 3.88 -5.22 -6.81
N THR A 309 4.55 -4.16 -7.24
CA THR A 309 6.01 -4.07 -7.17
C THR A 309 6.52 -3.98 -5.73
N ILE A 310 5.75 -3.36 -4.81
CA ILE A 310 6.16 -3.14 -3.42
C ILE A 310 5.86 -4.35 -2.53
N VAL A 311 4.80 -5.09 -2.83
CA VAL A 311 4.40 -6.28 -2.06
C VAL A 311 5.56 -7.26 -1.81
N PRO A 312 6.41 -7.61 -2.80
CA PRO A 312 7.54 -8.52 -2.57
C PRO A 312 8.60 -7.98 -1.61
N PHE A 313 8.67 -6.65 -1.45
CA PHE A 313 9.57 -6.03 -0.46
C PHE A 313 9.02 -6.13 0.96
N ALA A 314 7.73 -6.41 1.13
CA ALA A 314 7.03 -6.53 2.40
C ALA A 314 7.36 -5.37 3.36
N VAL A 315 7.18 -4.14 2.89
CA VAL A 315 7.45 -2.90 3.63
C VAL A 315 6.42 -2.74 4.76
N PRO A 316 6.78 -2.91 6.04
CA PRO A 316 5.80 -2.92 7.14
C PRO A 316 5.44 -1.52 7.62
N ALA A 317 6.38 -0.59 7.50
CA ALA A 317 6.29 0.77 8.02
C ALA A 317 7.04 1.75 7.11
N SER A 318 6.98 3.03 7.41
CA SER A 318 7.79 4.10 6.81
C SER A 318 8.46 4.88 7.96
N PRO A 319 9.74 5.23 7.85
CA PRO A 319 10.65 4.91 6.75
C PRO A 319 11.06 3.43 6.73
N TRP A 320 11.43 2.91 5.55
CA TRP A 320 11.94 1.55 5.42
C TRP A 320 13.00 1.47 4.34
N PHE A 321 14.08 0.75 4.63
CA PHE A 321 15.21 0.60 3.72
C PHE A 321 15.37 -0.85 3.29
N VAL A 322 15.67 -1.08 2.03
CA VAL A 322 15.99 -2.40 1.48
C VAL A 322 17.23 -2.28 0.62
N VAL A 323 18.20 -3.17 0.82
CA VAL A 323 19.41 -3.26 -0.01
C VAL A 323 19.38 -4.56 -0.79
N LEU A 324 19.45 -4.48 -2.12
CA LEU A 324 19.51 -5.62 -3.03
C LEU A 324 20.94 -5.81 -3.56
N ASP A 325 21.37 -7.08 -3.67
CA ASP A 325 22.57 -7.45 -4.40
C ASP A 325 22.31 -7.67 -5.91
N THR A 326 23.35 -7.93 -6.68
CA THR A 326 23.27 -8.22 -8.14
C THR A 326 22.37 -9.40 -8.51
N LYS A 327 22.09 -10.27 -7.55
CA LYS A 327 21.19 -11.43 -7.73
C LYS A 327 19.77 -11.15 -7.30
N GLY A 328 19.48 -9.96 -6.75
CA GLY A 328 18.19 -9.59 -6.21
C GLY A 328 17.91 -10.12 -4.80
N ASN A 329 18.92 -10.60 -4.08
CA ASN A 329 18.75 -10.98 -2.69
C ASN A 329 18.69 -9.73 -1.82
N GLN A 330 17.77 -9.70 -0.87
CA GLN A 330 17.63 -8.63 0.10
C GLN A 330 18.68 -8.79 1.20
N LYS A 331 19.72 -7.98 1.18
CA LYS A 331 20.85 -8.04 2.12
C LYS A 331 20.62 -7.26 3.39
N TYR A 332 19.80 -6.24 3.31
CA TYR A 332 19.29 -5.49 4.45
C TYR A 332 17.83 -5.18 4.27
N ARG A 333 17.10 -5.15 5.38
CA ARG A 333 15.71 -4.68 5.49
C ARG A 333 15.50 -4.11 6.88
N GLY A 334 15.06 -2.88 6.98
CA GLY A 334 14.82 -2.26 8.27
C GLY A 334 14.51 -0.78 8.20
N PRO A 335 14.11 -0.18 9.33
CA PRO A 335 13.78 1.24 9.42
C PRO A 335 15.01 2.14 9.58
N ASP A 336 16.20 1.58 9.87
CA ASP A 336 17.41 2.35 10.17
C ASP A 336 18.26 2.55 8.92
N PRO A 337 18.56 3.79 8.51
CA PRO A 337 19.41 4.10 7.38
C PRO A 337 20.88 3.66 7.58
N ALA A 338 21.41 3.70 8.80
CA ALA A 338 22.83 3.48 9.03
C ALA A 338 23.29 2.05 8.65
N PRO A 339 22.64 0.95 9.07
CA PRO A 339 22.99 -0.40 8.60
C PRO A 339 22.75 -0.57 7.09
N ALA A 340 21.71 0.07 6.52
CA ALA A 340 21.46 0.03 5.09
C ALA A 340 22.62 0.61 4.28
N LEU A 341 23.13 1.76 4.71
CA LEU A 341 24.28 2.42 4.09
C LEU A 341 25.55 1.59 4.19
N VAL A 342 25.82 0.97 5.35
CA VAL A 342 26.96 0.08 5.56
C VAL A 342 26.90 -1.11 4.59
N GLU A 343 25.74 -1.74 4.47
CA GLU A 343 25.57 -2.91 3.59
C GLU A 343 25.68 -2.54 2.10
N ALA A 344 25.09 -1.42 1.69
CA ALA A 344 25.23 -0.92 0.33
C ALA A 344 26.70 -0.66 -0.04
N ARG A 345 27.47 0.01 0.84
CA ARG A 345 28.93 0.24 0.66
C ARG A 345 29.70 -1.08 0.55
N ARG A 346 29.36 -2.05 1.38
CA ARG A 346 30.01 -3.37 1.38
C ARG A 346 29.84 -4.09 0.05
N LEU A 347 28.63 -4.06 -0.53
CA LEU A 347 28.34 -4.68 -1.81
C LEU A 347 29.11 -4.02 -2.95
N VAL A 348 29.09 -2.69 -3.02
CA VAL A 348 29.80 -1.91 -4.04
C VAL A 348 31.31 -2.17 -4.00
N ARG A 349 31.95 -2.13 -2.82
CA ARG A 349 33.39 -2.41 -2.66
C ARG A 349 33.76 -3.83 -3.06
N ARG A 350 32.93 -4.82 -2.75
CA ARG A 350 33.18 -6.22 -3.08
C ARG A 350 33.17 -6.48 -4.58
N THR A 351 32.33 -5.77 -5.33
CA THR A 351 32.26 -5.90 -6.78
C THR A 351 33.47 -5.23 -7.43
N ALA A 352 33.85 -4.03 -6.98
CA ALA A 352 35.03 -3.34 -7.48
C ALA A 352 36.33 -4.18 -7.26
N ALA A 353 36.48 -4.83 -6.11
CA ALA A 353 37.61 -5.73 -5.85
C ALA A 353 37.62 -6.97 -6.75
N LYS A 354 36.47 -7.49 -7.14
CA LYS A 354 36.38 -8.63 -8.09
C LYS A 354 36.72 -8.24 -9.52
N ASP A 355 36.34 -7.04 -9.94
CA ASP A 355 36.62 -6.56 -11.29
C ASP A 355 38.10 -6.18 -11.47
N SER A 356 38.79 -5.76 -10.40
CA SER A 356 40.23 -5.50 -10.40
C SER A 356 41.09 -6.78 -10.42
N LEU A 357 40.50 -7.95 -10.15
CA LEU A 357 41.19 -9.27 -10.17
C LEU A 357 40.93 -10.05 -11.48
N LYS A 358 40.20 -9.50 -12.40
CA LYS A 358 40.08 -10.07 -13.75
C LYS A 358 41.24 -9.60 -14.61
N PRO A 359 42.01 -10.53 -15.19
CA PRO A 359 43.18 -10.23 -16.04
C PRO A 359 42.77 -9.48 -17.29
#